data_618d621fc2c281f5aa7c5ecb99080d7a
#
_entry.id   618d621fc2c281f5aa7c5ecb99080d7a
#
_cell.length_a   1.000
_cell.length_b   1.000
_cell.length_c   1.000
_cell.angle_alpha   90.00
_cell.angle_beta   90.00
_cell.angle_gamma   90.00
#
_symmetry.space_group_name_H-M   'P 1'
#
loop_
_entity.id
_entity.type
_entity.pdbx_description
1 polymer ?
#
loop_
_entity_poly.entity_id
_entity_poly.type
_entity_poly.pdbx_seq_one_letter_code
_entity_poly.pdbx_strand_id
1 'polypeptide(L)'
;SNMSDAAFNAEWGGWRYPFWISIVLVGVSIYIRMKMSESPMFSKLKAEGKTSVNPLKESFRNKANFKMVLLALFGAVMGQGVIWYTGQFYAQSFLENTCKVDFEQSRTLMLIAIAFATPFFILWGWLSDKIGRKWIMMVGMALAIFTYRPIFQTFLDDTKYEVPGNISPKNLDIHTSLLSGTQDSLLISTSNYVLPDGKKFQTIQTDTVFYNSGQLSIGKINIINKVLPKATYWKFVGLIFLMILYVTMVYGPIAAFLVEMFPTKIRYTSMSLPYHIGNGVFGGLVPFIGLLLSTTYKADPLVGLWYPIGVAVLCLIIGALYLRNKIDRNIKD
;
A
#
# COMPACT_ATOMS: atom_id res chain seq x y z
N SER A 1 18.64 11.82 15.23
CA SER A 1 18.13 12.75 16.22
C SER A 1 17.31 11.97 17.23
N ASN A 2 17.89 11.73 18.39
CA ASN A 2 17.19 11.08 19.52
C ASN A 2 16.43 12.11 20.35
N MET A 3 15.54 12.86 19.74
CA MET A 3 14.39 13.28 20.48
C MET A 3 13.56 12.03 20.65
N SER A 4 13.53 11.48 21.87
CA SER A 4 12.73 10.30 22.15
C SER A 4 11.31 10.57 21.65
N ASP A 5 10.73 9.66 20.88
CA ASP A 5 9.35 9.74 20.40
C ASP A 5 8.37 10.06 21.53
N ALA A 6 8.73 9.71 22.77
CA ALA A 6 8.01 10.06 23.98
C ALA A 6 7.95 11.58 24.24
N ALA A 7 9.04 12.34 24.09
CA ALA A 7 9.03 13.80 24.31
C ALA A 7 8.30 14.54 23.18
N PHE A 8 8.47 14.10 21.92
CA PHE A 8 7.75 14.64 20.78
C PHE A 8 6.25 14.36 20.84
N ASN A 9 5.85 13.20 21.38
CA ASN A 9 4.45 12.82 21.48
C ASN A 9 3.77 13.30 22.77
N ALA A 10 4.48 13.47 23.89
CA ALA A 10 3.88 13.72 25.20
C ALA A 10 3.44 15.17 25.42
N GLU A 11 4.28 16.18 25.15
CA GLU A 11 3.94 17.57 25.49
C GLU A 11 3.16 18.31 24.40
N TRP A 12 3.48 18.13 23.12
CA TRP A 12 2.91 18.92 22.02
C TRP A 12 2.07 18.09 21.04
N GLY A 13 2.00 16.77 21.22
CA GLY A 13 1.31 15.88 20.31
C GLY A 13 1.84 16.02 18.88
N GLY A 14 3.13 15.78 18.68
CA GLY A 14 3.84 16.01 17.42
C GLY A 14 3.23 15.34 16.20
N TRP A 15 2.46 14.27 16.41
CA TRP A 15 1.65 13.63 15.39
C TRP A 15 0.59 14.56 14.76
N ARG A 16 0.28 15.71 15.40
CA ARG A 16 -0.67 16.71 14.89
C ARG A 16 -0.05 17.63 13.83
N TYR A 17 1.27 17.82 13.79
CA TYR A 17 1.92 18.73 12.84
C TYR A 17 1.63 18.40 11.38
N PRO A 18 1.67 17.13 10.91
CA PRO A 18 1.29 16.79 9.55
C PRO A 18 -0.16 17.22 9.19
N PHE A 19 -1.07 17.14 10.16
CA PHE A 19 -2.45 17.60 9.98
C PHE A 19 -2.56 19.12 9.87
N TRP A 20 -1.76 19.87 10.63
CA TRP A 20 -1.73 21.33 10.51
C TRP A 20 -1.13 21.78 9.18
N ILE A 21 -0.10 21.10 8.69
CA ILE A 21 0.44 21.35 7.35
C ILE A 21 -0.65 21.13 6.28
N SER A 22 -1.55 20.18 6.47
CA SER A 22 -2.64 19.93 5.54
C SER A 22 -3.61 21.13 5.41
N ILE A 23 -3.74 21.98 6.44
CA ILE A 23 -4.54 23.22 6.36
C ILE A 23 -3.97 24.14 5.29
N VAL A 24 -2.65 24.28 5.23
CA VAL A 24 -1.97 25.10 4.18
C VAL A 24 -2.24 24.50 2.79
N LEU A 25 -2.13 23.17 2.67
CA LEU A 25 -2.41 22.47 1.41
C LEU A 25 -3.87 22.63 0.97
N VAL A 26 -4.82 22.60 1.92
CA VAL A 26 -6.24 22.90 1.64
C VAL A 26 -6.40 24.34 1.15
N GLY A 27 -5.76 25.31 1.79
CA GLY A 27 -5.77 26.71 1.36
C GLY A 27 -5.24 26.87 -0.07
N VAL A 28 -4.11 26.24 -0.39
CA VAL A 28 -3.54 26.20 -1.75
C VAL A 28 -4.53 25.54 -2.74
N SER A 29 -5.15 24.42 -2.36
CA SER A 29 -6.13 23.72 -3.19
C SER A 29 -7.35 24.60 -3.50
N ILE A 30 -7.88 25.32 -2.50
CA ILE A 30 -8.99 26.27 -2.67
C ILE A 30 -8.57 27.40 -3.61
N TYR A 31 -7.38 28.00 -3.40
CA TYR A 31 -6.87 29.06 -4.27
C TYR A 31 -6.75 28.60 -5.72
N ILE A 32 -6.16 27.43 -5.97
CA ILE A 32 -6.06 26.86 -7.32
C ILE A 32 -7.46 26.68 -7.93
N ARG A 33 -8.41 26.10 -7.19
CA ARG A 33 -9.79 25.89 -7.66
C ARG A 33 -10.49 27.20 -8.03
N MET A 34 -10.28 28.25 -7.25
CA MET A 34 -10.88 29.57 -7.55
C MET A 34 -10.28 30.22 -8.81
N LYS A 35 -9.03 29.88 -9.15
CA LYS A 35 -8.35 30.38 -10.35
C LYS A 35 -8.57 29.52 -11.60
N MET A 36 -9.02 28.27 -11.43
CA MET A 36 -9.28 27.37 -12.56
C MET A 36 -10.58 27.78 -13.27
N SER A 37 -10.49 28.03 -14.57
CA SER A 37 -11.65 28.15 -15.44
C SER A 37 -12.19 26.76 -15.82
N GLU A 38 -13.48 26.68 -16.15
CA GLU A 38 -14.10 25.49 -16.72
C GLU A 38 -13.39 25.08 -18.02
N SER A 39 -13.34 23.77 -18.30
CA SER A 39 -12.74 23.31 -19.55
C SER A 39 -13.45 23.89 -20.76
N PRO A 40 -12.74 24.26 -21.86
CA PRO A 40 -13.36 24.81 -23.04
C PRO A 40 -14.49 23.94 -23.60
N MET A 41 -14.36 22.63 -23.54
CA MET A 41 -15.37 21.68 -23.98
C MET A 41 -16.65 21.75 -23.14
N PHE A 42 -16.52 21.81 -21.80
CA PHE A 42 -17.68 21.91 -20.92
C PHE A 42 -18.36 23.28 -21.07
N SER A 43 -17.60 24.37 -21.21
CA SER A 43 -18.13 25.71 -21.44
C SER A 43 -18.94 25.77 -22.74
N LYS A 44 -18.48 25.09 -23.80
CA LYS A 44 -19.20 24.97 -25.06
C LYS A 44 -20.53 24.22 -24.91
N LEU A 45 -20.50 23.03 -24.22
CA LEU A 45 -21.71 22.26 -23.93
C LEU A 45 -22.72 23.07 -23.12
N LYS A 46 -22.24 23.87 -22.16
CA LYS A 46 -23.08 24.76 -21.34
C LYS A 46 -23.72 25.85 -22.17
N ALA A 47 -22.97 26.48 -23.10
CA ALA A 47 -23.48 27.48 -24.02
C ALA A 47 -24.52 26.92 -25.00
N GLU A 48 -24.38 25.65 -25.40
CA GLU A 48 -25.31 24.93 -26.27
C GLU A 48 -26.53 24.34 -25.51
N GLY A 49 -26.62 24.51 -24.18
CA GLY A 49 -27.71 23.97 -23.37
C GLY A 49 -27.74 22.44 -23.24
N LYS A 50 -26.63 21.77 -23.63
CA LYS A 50 -26.51 20.30 -23.67
C LYS A 50 -25.96 19.66 -22.39
N THR A 51 -25.93 20.40 -21.28
CA THR A 51 -25.50 19.87 -20.00
C THR A 51 -26.53 18.89 -19.41
N SER A 52 -26.05 17.87 -18.67
CA SER A 52 -26.98 16.94 -18.00
C SER A 52 -27.65 17.61 -16.80
N VAL A 53 -28.98 17.51 -16.72
CA VAL A 53 -29.76 18.00 -15.57
C VAL A 53 -29.57 17.10 -14.34
N ASN A 54 -29.39 15.80 -14.57
CA ASN A 54 -29.16 14.83 -13.51
C ASN A 54 -28.10 13.80 -13.95
N PRO A 55 -26.81 14.11 -13.78
CA PRO A 55 -25.71 13.24 -14.21
C PRO A 55 -25.73 11.86 -13.56
N LEU A 56 -26.16 11.74 -12.30
CA LEU A 56 -26.28 10.44 -11.61
C LEU A 56 -27.31 9.56 -12.31
N LYS A 57 -28.52 10.07 -12.53
CA LYS A 57 -29.59 9.33 -13.21
C LYS A 57 -29.15 8.92 -14.62
N GLU A 58 -28.50 9.79 -15.34
CA GLU A 58 -28.02 9.53 -16.70
C GLU A 58 -26.88 8.48 -16.71
N SER A 59 -25.99 8.52 -15.73
CA SER A 59 -24.90 7.54 -15.58
C SER A 59 -25.39 6.13 -15.28
N PHE A 60 -26.44 5.99 -14.44
CA PHE A 60 -26.87 4.69 -13.94
C PHE A 60 -28.12 4.12 -14.63
N ARG A 61 -29.05 4.95 -15.08
CA ARG A 61 -30.27 4.49 -15.75
C ARG A 61 -30.04 4.15 -17.22
N ASN A 62 -29.09 4.80 -17.87
CA ASN A 62 -28.71 4.50 -19.25
C ASN A 62 -27.81 3.25 -19.24
N LYS A 63 -28.30 2.14 -19.85
CA LYS A 63 -27.58 0.85 -19.90
C LYS A 63 -26.17 0.96 -20.51
N ALA A 64 -25.98 1.82 -21.52
CA ALA A 64 -24.67 2.03 -22.15
C ALA A 64 -23.69 2.73 -21.19
N ASN A 65 -24.13 3.80 -20.51
CA ASN A 65 -23.32 4.51 -19.54
C ASN A 65 -23.00 3.64 -18.31
N PHE A 66 -23.98 2.91 -17.81
CA PHE A 66 -23.79 1.99 -16.69
C PHE A 66 -22.78 0.86 -17.02
N LYS A 67 -22.86 0.31 -18.24
CA LYS A 67 -21.86 -0.64 -18.72
C LYS A 67 -20.45 -0.05 -18.72
N MET A 68 -20.28 1.20 -19.14
CA MET A 68 -18.99 1.88 -19.08
C MET A 68 -18.49 2.07 -17.65
N VAL A 69 -19.38 2.41 -16.70
CA VAL A 69 -19.03 2.52 -15.27
C VAL A 69 -18.54 1.18 -14.72
N LEU A 70 -19.23 0.08 -15.02
CA LEU A 70 -18.81 -1.27 -14.61
C LEU A 70 -17.50 -1.68 -15.26
N LEU A 71 -17.31 -1.38 -16.56
CA LEU A 71 -16.05 -1.66 -17.24
C LEU A 71 -14.88 -0.83 -16.69
N ALA A 72 -15.12 0.44 -16.32
CA ALA A 72 -14.12 1.26 -15.66
C ALA A 72 -13.73 0.65 -14.30
N LEU A 73 -14.72 0.25 -13.49
CA LEU A 73 -14.50 -0.33 -12.18
C LEU A 73 -13.76 -1.67 -12.28
N PHE A 74 -14.36 -2.64 -12.97
CA PHE A 74 -13.88 -4.02 -12.99
C PHE A 74 -12.76 -4.29 -14.01
N GLY A 75 -12.61 -3.46 -15.04
CA GLY A 75 -11.58 -3.63 -16.06
C GLY A 75 -10.34 -2.76 -15.89
N ALA A 76 -10.37 -1.77 -14.98
CA ALA A 76 -9.23 -0.87 -14.80
C ALA A 76 -8.99 -0.51 -13.32
N VAL A 77 -9.97 0.09 -12.64
CA VAL A 77 -9.71 0.79 -11.38
C VAL A 77 -9.54 -0.14 -10.19
N MET A 78 -10.31 -1.24 -10.09
CA MET A 78 -10.13 -2.16 -8.97
C MET A 78 -8.72 -2.80 -8.99
N GLY A 79 -8.18 -3.14 -10.17
CA GLY A 79 -6.83 -3.65 -10.32
C GLY A 79 -5.78 -2.60 -9.97
N GLN A 80 -5.96 -1.36 -10.45
CA GLN A 80 -5.10 -0.25 -10.08
C GLN A 80 -5.10 -0.02 -8.56
N GLY A 81 -6.27 -0.06 -7.91
CA GLY A 81 -6.38 0.11 -6.47
C GLY A 81 -5.63 -0.96 -5.69
N VAL A 82 -5.85 -2.25 -5.98
CA VAL A 82 -5.17 -3.32 -5.25
C VAL A 82 -3.65 -3.32 -5.47
N ILE A 83 -3.16 -2.94 -6.65
CA ILE A 83 -1.72 -2.84 -6.92
C ILE A 83 -1.10 -1.68 -6.13
N TRP A 84 -1.77 -0.52 -6.07
CA TRP A 84 -1.35 0.61 -5.25
C TRP A 84 -1.21 0.23 -3.78
N TYR A 85 -2.27 -0.34 -3.20
CA TYR A 85 -2.28 -0.69 -1.78
C TYR A 85 -1.32 -1.83 -1.44
N THR A 86 -1.11 -2.78 -2.36
CA THR A 86 -0.15 -3.87 -2.15
C THR A 86 1.28 -3.37 -2.19
N GLY A 87 1.62 -2.54 -3.18
CA GLY A 87 2.99 -2.05 -3.39
C GLY A 87 3.50 -1.11 -2.30
N GLN A 88 2.61 -0.47 -1.57
CA GLN A 88 2.98 0.47 -0.51
C GLN A 88 2.52 -0.03 0.87
N PHE A 89 1.23 0.00 1.14
CA PHE A 89 0.71 -0.22 2.50
C PHE A 89 0.85 -1.67 2.96
N TYR A 90 0.49 -2.64 2.11
CA TYR A 90 0.63 -4.04 2.49
C TYR A 90 2.09 -4.49 2.55
N ALA A 91 2.93 -4.04 1.62
CA ALA A 91 4.36 -4.34 1.64
C ALA A 91 5.03 -3.80 2.91
N GLN A 92 4.73 -2.55 3.30
CA GLN A 92 5.24 -1.98 4.54
C GLN A 92 4.74 -2.76 5.76
N SER A 93 3.44 -3.00 5.85
CA SER A 93 2.85 -3.79 6.95
C SER A 93 3.43 -5.20 7.03
N PHE A 94 3.70 -5.84 5.91
CA PHE A 94 4.29 -7.16 5.85
C PHE A 94 5.74 -7.16 6.36
N LEU A 95 6.54 -6.19 5.98
CA LEU A 95 7.91 -6.04 6.47
C LEU A 95 7.95 -5.80 7.98
N GLU A 96 7.07 -4.93 8.50
CA GLU A 96 7.02 -4.60 9.93
C GLU A 96 6.43 -5.74 10.77
N ASN A 97 5.29 -6.30 10.35
CA ASN A 97 4.53 -7.24 11.18
C ASN A 97 4.90 -8.71 10.95
N THR A 98 5.17 -9.11 9.72
CA THR A 98 5.48 -10.51 9.39
C THR A 98 6.98 -10.77 9.40
N CYS A 99 7.75 -9.95 8.70
CA CYS A 99 9.21 -10.07 8.65
C CYS A 99 9.90 -9.55 9.91
N LYS A 100 9.21 -8.71 10.72
CA LYS A 100 9.76 -8.07 11.93
C LYS A 100 10.97 -7.17 11.62
N VAL A 101 10.99 -6.55 10.46
CA VAL A 101 12.02 -5.57 10.08
C VAL A 101 11.86 -4.32 10.94
N ASP A 102 12.97 -3.74 11.34
CA ASP A 102 13.02 -2.52 12.12
C ASP A 102 12.17 -1.40 11.51
N PHE A 103 11.41 -0.72 12.37
CA PHE A 103 10.42 0.28 11.98
C PHE A 103 11.03 1.45 11.18
N GLU A 104 12.16 1.97 11.63
CA GLU A 104 12.83 3.08 10.95
C GLU A 104 13.41 2.63 9.60
N GLN A 105 14.00 1.44 9.56
CA GLN A 105 14.51 0.89 8.32
C GLN A 105 13.40 0.61 7.31
N SER A 106 12.27 0.01 7.71
CA SER A 106 11.17 -0.32 6.80
C SER A 106 10.58 0.94 6.17
N ARG A 107 10.45 2.02 6.92
CA ARG A 107 9.95 3.31 6.42
C ARG A 107 10.94 4.01 5.51
N THR A 108 12.21 4.03 5.90
CA THR A 108 13.24 4.69 5.10
C THR A 108 13.43 4.00 3.75
N LEU A 109 13.46 2.66 3.71
CA LEU A 109 13.57 1.94 2.44
C LEU A 109 12.34 2.15 1.54
N MET A 110 11.13 2.25 2.13
CA MET A 110 9.92 2.58 1.38
C MET A 110 10.00 3.99 0.79
N LEU A 111 10.42 4.99 1.57
CA LEU A 111 10.58 6.38 1.11
C LEU A 111 11.59 6.48 -0.04
N ILE A 112 12.73 5.80 0.06
CA ILE A 112 13.76 5.78 -0.99
C ILE A 112 13.19 5.14 -2.27
N ALA A 113 12.51 4.01 -2.15
CA ALA A 113 11.91 3.33 -3.29
C ALA A 113 10.83 4.19 -3.99
N ILE A 114 9.98 4.87 -3.22
CA ILE A 114 8.98 5.81 -3.75
C ILE A 114 9.66 6.98 -4.46
N ALA A 115 10.70 7.57 -3.87
CA ALA A 115 11.42 8.69 -4.46
C ALA A 115 12.01 8.33 -5.83
N PHE A 116 12.63 7.15 -5.95
CA PHE A 116 13.16 6.66 -7.23
C PHE A 116 12.07 6.30 -8.24
N ALA A 117 10.92 5.83 -7.80
CA ALA A 117 9.82 5.45 -8.69
C ALA A 117 8.97 6.64 -9.17
N THR A 118 8.92 7.74 -8.42
CA THR A 118 8.08 8.90 -8.73
C THR A 118 8.27 9.47 -10.14
N PRO A 119 9.48 9.62 -10.70
CA PRO A 119 9.66 10.11 -12.07
C PRO A 119 8.99 9.24 -13.13
N PHE A 120 8.77 7.96 -12.85
CA PHE A 120 8.14 7.03 -13.78
C PHE A 120 6.65 7.30 -14.00
N PHE A 121 5.96 8.03 -13.12
CA PHE A 121 4.62 8.51 -13.41
C PHE A 121 4.57 9.37 -14.67
N ILE A 122 5.57 10.26 -14.83
CA ILE A 122 5.70 11.12 -16.01
C ILE A 122 6.04 10.27 -17.24
N LEU A 123 6.98 9.34 -17.10
CA LEU A 123 7.40 8.44 -18.19
C LEU A 123 6.22 7.63 -18.74
N TRP A 124 5.49 6.94 -17.84
CA TRP A 124 4.35 6.11 -18.24
C TRP A 124 3.16 6.94 -18.72
N GLY A 125 2.93 8.12 -18.14
CA GLY A 125 1.95 9.07 -18.65
C GLY A 125 2.26 9.45 -20.10
N TRP A 126 3.46 9.95 -20.37
CA TRP A 126 3.91 10.32 -21.72
C TRP A 126 3.90 9.13 -22.70
N LEU A 127 4.38 7.97 -22.28
CA LEU A 127 4.37 6.79 -23.13
C LEU A 127 2.95 6.35 -23.46
N SER A 128 2.02 6.45 -22.50
CA SER A 128 0.61 6.09 -22.67
C SER A 128 -0.10 6.97 -23.71
N ASP A 129 0.32 8.22 -23.87
CA ASP A 129 -0.20 9.10 -24.90
C ASP A 129 0.20 8.67 -26.32
N LYS A 130 1.31 7.93 -26.44
CA LYS A 130 1.83 7.46 -27.73
C LYS A 130 1.32 6.09 -28.15
N ILE A 131 1.38 5.10 -27.24
CA ILE A 131 1.09 3.70 -27.56
C ILE A 131 -0.29 3.24 -27.09
N GLY A 132 -1.00 4.10 -26.33
CA GLY A 132 -2.29 3.81 -25.76
C GLY A 132 -2.23 3.45 -24.27
N ARG A 133 -3.24 3.86 -23.54
CA ARG A 133 -3.27 3.80 -22.08
C ARG A 133 -3.53 2.40 -21.54
N LYS A 134 -4.41 1.66 -22.23
CA LYS A 134 -4.86 0.33 -21.82
C LYS A 134 -3.70 -0.63 -21.58
N TRP A 135 -2.82 -0.77 -22.59
CA TRP A 135 -1.79 -1.82 -22.55
C TRP A 135 -0.71 -1.58 -21.51
N ILE A 136 -0.36 -0.31 -21.21
CA ILE A 136 0.57 -0.01 -20.12
C ILE A 136 -0.01 -0.45 -18.78
N MET A 137 -1.30 -0.14 -18.53
CA MET A 137 -1.98 -0.58 -17.31
C MET A 137 -2.06 -2.11 -17.23
N MET A 138 -2.44 -2.79 -18.33
CA MET A 138 -2.55 -4.25 -18.33
C MET A 138 -1.20 -4.94 -18.13
N VAL A 139 -0.12 -4.43 -18.72
CA VAL A 139 1.24 -4.96 -18.50
C VAL A 139 1.67 -4.74 -17.05
N GLY A 140 1.44 -3.55 -16.48
CA GLY A 140 1.73 -3.31 -15.06
C GLY A 140 0.98 -4.27 -14.13
N MET A 141 -0.31 -4.55 -14.40
CA MET A 141 -1.09 -5.54 -13.65
C MET A 141 -0.53 -6.96 -13.82
N ALA A 142 -0.19 -7.36 -15.04
CA ALA A 142 0.37 -8.68 -15.31
C ALA A 142 1.70 -8.89 -14.58
N LEU A 143 2.61 -7.91 -14.65
CA LEU A 143 3.88 -7.97 -13.92
C LEU A 143 3.65 -8.11 -12.40
N ALA A 144 2.73 -7.34 -11.83
CA ALA A 144 2.40 -7.44 -10.41
C ALA A 144 1.88 -8.84 -10.03
N ILE A 145 0.96 -9.41 -10.82
CA ILE A 145 0.38 -10.73 -10.60
C ILE A 145 1.47 -11.82 -10.52
N PHE A 146 2.41 -11.78 -11.46
CA PHE A 146 3.45 -12.83 -11.54
C PHE A 146 4.58 -12.63 -10.53
N THR A 147 4.87 -11.40 -10.11
CA THR A 147 6.07 -11.11 -9.32
C THR A 147 5.80 -10.87 -7.84
N TYR A 148 4.58 -10.53 -7.41
CA TYR A 148 4.30 -10.24 -6.01
C TYR A 148 4.67 -11.41 -5.08
N ARG A 149 4.21 -12.63 -5.40
CA ARG A 149 4.50 -13.78 -4.54
C ARG A 149 6.01 -14.08 -4.44
N PRO A 150 6.80 -14.12 -5.54
CA PRO A 150 8.26 -14.25 -5.46
C PRO A 150 8.94 -13.14 -4.66
N ILE A 151 8.50 -11.88 -4.81
CA ILE A 151 9.08 -10.75 -4.09
C ILE A 151 8.85 -10.91 -2.57
N PHE A 152 7.61 -11.18 -2.17
CA PHE A 152 7.28 -11.37 -0.76
C PHE A 152 7.93 -12.62 -0.15
N GLN A 153 8.09 -13.69 -0.96
CA GLN A 153 8.86 -14.86 -0.54
C GLN A 153 10.32 -14.50 -0.28
N THR A 154 10.94 -13.65 -1.12
CA THR A 154 12.30 -13.15 -0.91
C THR A 154 12.40 -12.35 0.39
N PHE A 155 11.40 -11.52 0.73
CA PHE A 155 11.38 -10.82 2.02
C PHE A 155 11.39 -11.79 3.20
N LEU A 156 10.60 -12.87 3.14
CA LEU A 156 10.59 -13.89 4.19
C LEU A 156 11.94 -14.62 4.28
N ASP A 157 12.48 -15.07 3.16
CA ASP A 157 13.69 -15.88 3.13
C ASP A 157 14.91 -15.10 3.64
N ASP A 158 15.05 -13.85 3.22
CA ASP A 158 16.16 -12.99 3.67
C ASP A 158 16.01 -12.53 5.14
N THR A 159 14.82 -12.63 5.71
CA THR A 159 14.55 -12.28 7.11
C THR A 159 14.35 -13.49 8.02
N LYS A 160 14.66 -14.69 7.56
CA LYS A 160 14.75 -15.87 8.43
C LYS A 160 15.97 -15.76 9.32
N TYR A 161 15.78 -15.36 10.56
CA TYR A 161 16.82 -15.31 11.58
C TYR A 161 16.53 -16.37 12.63
N GLU A 162 17.58 -17.06 13.03
CA GLU A 162 17.52 -18.05 14.11
C GLU A 162 18.35 -17.55 15.28
N VAL A 163 17.91 -17.82 16.49
CA VAL A 163 18.68 -17.51 17.70
C VAL A 163 19.75 -18.60 17.86
N PRO A 164 21.04 -18.28 17.68
CA PRO A 164 22.09 -19.29 17.78
C PRO A 164 22.27 -19.69 19.24
N GLY A 165 22.28 -21.00 19.51
CA GLY A 165 22.51 -21.51 20.86
C GLY A 165 23.89 -21.16 21.45
N ASN A 166 24.86 -20.79 20.62
CA ASN A 166 26.26 -20.57 20.99
C ASN A 166 26.66 -19.11 21.07
N ILE A 167 25.75 -18.14 20.86
CA ILE A 167 26.05 -16.71 20.89
C ILE A 167 25.33 -16.07 22.08
N SER A 168 26.09 -15.50 22.99
CA SER A 168 25.52 -14.73 24.09
C SER A 168 24.98 -13.40 23.59
N PRO A 169 23.86 -12.91 24.12
CA PRO A 169 23.34 -11.60 23.78
C PRO A 169 24.34 -10.50 24.14
N LYS A 170 24.42 -9.45 23.34
CA LYS A 170 25.27 -8.30 23.60
C LYS A 170 24.78 -7.50 24.82
N ASN A 171 23.46 -7.37 24.95
CA ASN A 171 22.80 -6.72 26.07
C ASN A 171 21.58 -7.58 26.46
N LEU A 172 21.35 -7.68 27.77
CA LEU A 172 20.19 -8.36 28.35
C LEU A 172 19.52 -7.37 29.31
N ASP A 173 18.29 -6.99 29.02
CA ASP A 173 17.42 -6.21 29.90
C ASP A 173 16.34 -7.12 30.47
N ILE A 174 16.19 -7.08 31.80
CA ILE A 174 15.19 -7.91 32.49
C ILE A 174 14.23 -6.97 33.23
N HIS A 175 12.97 -7.02 32.89
CA HIS A 175 11.90 -6.32 33.56
C HIS A 175 10.95 -7.30 34.22
N THR A 176 10.62 -7.04 35.50
CA THR A 176 9.62 -7.83 36.23
C THR A 176 8.33 -7.03 36.33
N SER A 177 7.21 -7.63 35.98
CA SER A 177 5.87 -7.08 36.16
C SER A 177 4.95 -8.10 36.81
N LEU A 178 3.93 -7.59 37.55
CA LEU A 178 2.89 -8.47 38.10
C LEU A 178 1.87 -8.81 37.03
N LEU A 179 1.43 -10.06 36.99
CA LEU A 179 0.34 -10.47 36.12
C LEU A 179 -0.99 -9.94 36.69
N SER A 180 -1.72 -9.18 35.88
CA SER A 180 -2.99 -8.55 36.31
C SER A 180 -3.98 -9.63 36.81
N GLY A 181 -4.48 -9.45 38.05
CA GLY A 181 -5.46 -10.33 38.67
C GLY A 181 -4.90 -11.56 39.40
N THR A 182 -3.57 -11.71 39.46
CA THR A 182 -2.87 -12.77 40.19
C THR A 182 -1.72 -12.19 41.00
N GLN A 183 -1.11 -13.02 41.87
CA GLN A 183 0.14 -12.67 42.57
C GLN A 183 1.38 -13.18 41.80
N ASP A 184 1.17 -13.76 40.61
CA ASP A 184 2.25 -14.28 39.79
C ASP A 184 3.03 -13.14 39.12
N SER A 185 4.33 -13.36 38.94
CA SER A 185 5.22 -12.37 38.32
C SER A 185 5.60 -12.79 36.91
N LEU A 186 5.59 -11.83 35.99
CA LEU A 186 6.13 -11.99 34.62
C LEU A 186 7.56 -11.46 34.61
N LEU A 187 8.49 -12.30 34.20
CA LEU A 187 9.87 -11.95 33.94
C LEU A 187 10.04 -11.76 32.43
N ILE A 188 10.15 -10.51 31.98
CA ILE A 188 10.30 -10.14 30.59
C ILE A 188 11.78 -9.89 30.32
N SER A 189 12.41 -10.79 29.58
CA SER A 189 13.83 -10.72 29.19
C SER A 189 13.93 -10.23 27.74
N THR A 190 14.56 -9.07 27.54
CA THR A 190 14.83 -8.52 26.22
C THR A 190 16.30 -8.66 25.91
N SER A 191 16.64 -9.36 24.82
CA SER A 191 18.02 -9.66 24.43
C SER A 191 18.34 -9.11 23.06
N ASN A 192 19.50 -8.45 22.93
CA ASN A 192 19.99 -7.93 21.67
C ASN A 192 21.12 -8.80 21.15
N TYR A 193 21.02 -9.27 19.91
CA TYR A 193 22.01 -10.12 19.25
C TYR A 193 22.66 -9.40 18.08
N VAL A 194 23.95 -9.67 17.91
CA VAL A 194 24.74 -9.26 16.75
C VAL A 194 25.44 -10.49 16.22
N LEU A 195 25.09 -10.93 15.02
CA LEU A 195 25.69 -12.09 14.39
C LEU A 195 27.01 -11.73 13.65
N PRO A 196 27.91 -12.70 13.43
CA PRO A 196 29.15 -12.46 12.67
C PRO A 196 28.95 -11.97 11.24
N ASP A 197 27.79 -12.30 10.61
CA ASP A 197 27.40 -11.85 9.28
C ASP A 197 26.81 -10.42 9.26
N GLY A 198 26.83 -9.72 10.39
CA GLY A 198 26.35 -8.36 10.54
C GLY A 198 24.86 -8.21 10.76
N LYS A 199 24.11 -9.30 10.83
CA LYS A 199 22.68 -9.28 11.20
C LYS A 199 22.51 -8.91 12.66
N LYS A 200 21.55 -8.04 12.94
CA LYS A 200 21.20 -7.59 14.29
C LYS A 200 19.73 -7.87 14.52
N PHE A 201 19.39 -8.37 15.67
CA PHE A 201 18.00 -8.58 16.03
C PHE A 201 17.78 -8.54 17.54
N GLN A 202 16.55 -8.31 17.92
CA GLN A 202 16.10 -8.26 19.29
C GLN A 202 15.10 -9.39 19.52
N THR A 203 15.23 -10.05 20.65
CA THR A 203 14.29 -11.08 21.11
C THR A 203 13.63 -10.66 22.40
N ILE A 204 12.42 -11.15 22.61
CA ILE A 204 11.71 -11.08 23.87
C ILE A 204 11.37 -12.49 24.33
N GLN A 205 11.60 -12.75 25.60
CA GLN A 205 11.17 -13.96 26.28
C GLN A 205 10.38 -13.55 27.51
N THR A 206 9.20 -14.14 27.70
CA THR A 206 8.35 -13.86 28.86
C THR A 206 8.20 -15.14 29.66
N ASP A 207 8.82 -15.17 30.81
CA ASP A 207 8.74 -16.28 31.76
C ASP A 207 7.73 -15.93 32.86
N THR A 208 6.99 -16.93 33.36
CA THR A 208 6.03 -16.75 34.45
C THR A 208 6.55 -17.41 35.70
N VAL A 209 6.63 -16.64 36.78
CA VAL A 209 6.97 -17.15 38.13
C VAL A 209 5.68 -17.24 38.93
N PHE A 210 5.27 -18.46 39.27
CA PHE A 210 4.04 -18.71 40.02
C PHE A 210 4.29 -18.43 41.51
N TYR A 211 3.50 -17.55 42.10
CA TYR A 211 3.64 -17.12 43.52
C TYR A 211 3.53 -18.28 44.49
N ASN A 212 2.54 -19.18 44.31
CA ASN A 212 2.23 -20.25 45.25
C ASN A 212 3.25 -21.41 45.22
N SER A 213 3.92 -21.65 44.10
CA SER A 213 4.83 -22.81 43.95
C SER A 213 6.29 -22.41 43.78
N GLY A 214 6.58 -21.14 43.51
CA GLY A 214 7.91 -20.67 43.11
C GLY A 214 8.41 -21.30 41.78
N GLN A 215 7.55 -22.03 41.06
CA GLN A 215 7.90 -22.64 39.79
C GLN A 215 8.05 -21.58 38.70
N LEU A 216 9.07 -21.79 37.84
CA LEU A 216 9.32 -20.95 36.66
C LEU A 216 8.77 -21.65 35.41
N SER A 217 7.83 -21.05 34.73
CA SER A 217 7.40 -21.46 33.39
C SER A 217 8.17 -20.67 32.36
N ILE A 218 9.04 -21.33 31.62
CA ILE A 218 9.88 -20.71 30.60
C ILE A 218 9.06 -20.47 29.33
N GLY A 219 8.96 -19.21 28.91
CA GLY A 219 8.27 -18.81 27.68
C GLY A 219 9.11 -19.03 26.44
N LYS A 220 8.46 -18.98 25.28
CA LYS A 220 9.14 -19.04 23.99
C LYS A 220 9.92 -17.75 23.71
N ILE A 221 11.11 -17.91 23.15
CA ILE A 221 11.88 -16.78 22.62
C ILE A 221 11.25 -16.35 21.29
N ASN A 222 10.85 -15.09 21.22
CA ASN A 222 10.26 -14.49 20.03
C ASN A 222 11.17 -13.38 19.50
N ILE A 223 11.49 -13.39 18.22
CA ILE A 223 12.18 -12.28 17.56
C ILE A 223 11.16 -11.17 17.30
N ILE A 224 11.42 -9.98 17.81
CA ILE A 224 10.50 -8.83 17.75
C ILE A 224 10.98 -7.72 16.82
N ASN A 225 12.29 -7.61 16.60
CA ASN A 225 12.89 -6.58 15.75
C ASN A 225 14.14 -7.13 15.04
N LYS A 226 14.28 -6.82 13.75
CA LYS A 226 15.39 -7.23 12.90
C LYS A 226 15.94 -6.06 12.13
N VAL A 227 17.23 -5.78 12.32
CA VAL A 227 17.95 -4.75 11.55
C VAL A 227 18.61 -5.41 10.35
N LEU A 228 18.23 -5.00 9.15
CA LEU A 228 18.74 -5.58 7.91
C LEU A 228 20.20 -5.18 7.68
N PRO A 229 21.07 -6.11 7.25
CA PRO A 229 22.40 -5.77 6.74
C PRO A 229 22.31 -4.88 5.49
N LYS A 230 23.36 -4.08 5.26
CA LYS A 230 23.38 -3.10 4.16
C LYS A 230 23.04 -3.70 2.78
N ALA A 231 23.54 -4.90 2.49
CA ALA A 231 23.26 -5.56 1.21
C ALA A 231 21.77 -5.94 1.08
N THR A 232 21.19 -6.56 2.12
CA THR A 232 19.75 -6.93 2.15
C THR A 232 18.85 -5.69 2.12
N TYR A 233 19.25 -4.62 2.81
CA TYR A 233 18.53 -3.35 2.80
C TYR A 233 18.38 -2.81 1.37
N TRP A 234 19.46 -2.69 0.61
CA TRP A 234 19.41 -2.21 -0.77
C TRP A 234 18.69 -3.17 -1.73
N LYS A 235 18.80 -4.47 -1.49
CA LYS A 235 17.99 -5.49 -2.21
C LYS A 235 16.50 -5.23 -2.01
N PHE A 236 16.07 -4.96 -0.77
CA PHE A 236 14.67 -4.67 -0.46
C PHE A 236 14.21 -3.33 -1.07
N VAL A 237 15.06 -2.29 -1.04
CA VAL A 237 14.79 -1.04 -1.76
C VAL A 237 14.52 -1.32 -3.25
N GLY A 238 15.34 -2.15 -3.89
CA GLY A 238 15.18 -2.52 -5.30
C GLY A 238 13.89 -3.31 -5.57
N LEU A 239 13.53 -4.25 -4.70
CA LEU A 239 12.29 -5.03 -4.84
C LEU A 239 11.04 -4.17 -4.64
N ILE A 240 11.05 -3.27 -3.66
CA ILE A 240 9.95 -2.34 -3.43
C ILE A 240 9.87 -1.31 -4.55
N PHE A 241 11.00 -0.79 -5.02
CA PHE A 241 11.05 0.07 -6.21
C PHE A 241 10.36 -0.61 -7.40
N LEU A 242 10.64 -1.90 -7.64
CA LEU A 242 10.00 -2.66 -8.73
C LEU A 242 8.48 -2.75 -8.53
N MET A 243 8.01 -3.01 -7.31
CA MET A 243 6.58 -3.03 -7.01
C MET A 243 5.93 -1.66 -7.24
N ILE A 244 6.58 -0.56 -6.82
CA ILE A 244 6.08 0.80 -7.04
C ILE A 244 6.16 1.19 -8.52
N LEU A 245 7.12 0.65 -9.27
CA LEU A 245 7.17 0.82 -10.72
C LEU A 245 5.89 0.28 -11.38
N TYR A 246 5.39 -0.89 -10.95
CA TYR A 246 4.10 -1.40 -11.42
C TYR A 246 2.94 -0.48 -11.04
N VAL A 247 2.98 0.07 -9.82
CA VAL A 247 2.02 1.10 -9.40
C VAL A 247 2.04 2.28 -10.37
N THR A 248 3.20 2.81 -10.73
CA THR A 248 3.30 3.95 -11.66
C THR A 248 2.79 3.61 -13.07
N MET A 249 2.94 2.35 -13.52
CA MET A 249 2.38 1.88 -14.79
C MET A 249 0.86 1.87 -14.81
N VAL A 250 0.23 1.44 -13.73
CA VAL A 250 -1.24 1.36 -13.66
C VAL A 250 -1.86 2.69 -13.28
N TYR A 251 -1.19 3.49 -12.44
CA TYR A 251 -1.73 4.74 -11.91
C TYR A 251 -1.46 5.96 -12.81
N GLY A 252 -0.32 6.00 -13.51
CA GLY A 252 0.02 7.12 -14.39
C GLY A 252 -1.04 7.39 -15.46
N PRO A 253 -1.45 6.38 -16.25
CA PRO A 253 -2.43 6.55 -17.32
C PRO A 253 -3.90 6.62 -16.87
N ILE A 254 -4.26 6.14 -15.66
CA ILE A 254 -5.65 5.85 -15.27
C ILE A 254 -6.58 7.07 -15.32
N ALA A 255 -6.12 8.23 -14.83
CA ALA A 255 -6.94 9.42 -14.77
C ALA A 255 -7.35 9.90 -16.18
N ALA A 256 -6.39 9.95 -17.09
CA ALA A 256 -6.62 10.31 -18.45
C ALA A 256 -7.43 9.25 -19.21
N PHE A 257 -7.20 7.95 -18.94
CA PHE A 257 -8.01 6.87 -19.48
C PHE A 257 -9.50 7.00 -19.11
N LEU A 258 -9.80 7.31 -17.86
CA LEU A 258 -11.17 7.50 -17.39
C LEU A 258 -11.80 8.75 -18.03
N VAL A 259 -11.04 9.84 -18.15
CA VAL A 259 -11.52 11.06 -18.82
C VAL A 259 -11.89 10.79 -20.29
N GLU A 260 -11.11 9.99 -21.00
CA GLU A 260 -11.37 9.62 -22.39
C GLU A 260 -12.50 8.60 -22.55
N MET A 261 -12.78 7.81 -21.53
CA MET A 261 -13.80 6.77 -21.58
C MET A 261 -15.22 7.31 -21.51
N PHE A 262 -15.45 8.43 -20.79
CA PHE A 262 -16.78 8.94 -20.52
C PHE A 262 -17.13 10.21 -21.31
N PRO A 263 -18.40 10.33 -21.81
CA PRO A 263 -18.90 11.55 -22.43
C PRO A 263 -18.80 12.76 -21.50
N THR A 264 -18.45 13.93 -22.08
CA THR A 264 -18.17 15.17 -21.31
C THR A 264 -19.28 15.56 -20.35
N LYS A 265 -20.54 15.41 -20.76
CA LYS A 265 -21.75 15.83 -19.98
C LYS A 265 -21.94 15.06 -18.66
N ILE A 266 -21.42 13.83 -18.55
CA ILE A 266 -21.55 12.95 -17.36
C ILE A 266 -20.20 12.51 -16.81
N ARG A 267 -19.10 12.93 -17.42
CA ARG A 267 -17.73 12.47 -17.18
C ARG A 267 -17.35 12.46 -15.71
N TYR A 268 -17.51 13.60 -15.04
CA TYR A 268 -17.12 13.75 -13.64
C TYR A 268 -17.81 12.73 -12.73
N THR A 269 -19.13 12.61 -12.86
CA THR A 269 -19.94 11.69 -12.04
C THR A 269 -19.64 10.23 -12.37
N SER A 270 -19.55 9.90 -13.67
CA SER A 270 -19.37 8.51 -14.12
C SER A 270 -17.97 7.97 -13.85
N MET A 271 -16.93 8.81 -13.83
CA MET A 271 -15.55 8.39 -13.51
C MET A 271 -15.29 8.36 -12.00
N SER A 272 -15.92 9.26 -11.25
CA SER A 272 -15.66 9.41 -9.81
C SER A 272 -16.06 8.16 -9.04
N LEU A 273 -17.24 7.60 -9.30
CA LEU A 273 -17.73 6.43 -8.57
C LEU A 273 -16.84 5.19 -8.72
N PRO A 274 -16.54 4.69 -9.94
CA PRO A 274 -15.63 3.56 -10.10
C PRO A 274 -14.25 3.84 -9.51
N TYR A 275 -13.76 5.07 -9.61
CA TYR A 275 -12.47 5.45 -9.03
C TYR A 275 -12.46 5.32 -7.51
N HIS A 276 -13.48 5.83 -6.83
CA HIS A 276 -13.54 5.75 -5.37
C HIS A 276 -13.86 4.34 -4.87
N ILE A 277 -14.72 3.58 -5.54
CA ILE A 277 -14.98 2.19 -5.18
C ILE A 277 -13.74 1.31 -5.41
N GLY A 278 -13.09 1.44 -6.56
CA GLY A 278 -11.92 0.64 -6.88
C GLY A 278 -10.75 0.88 -5.91
N ASN A 279 -10.45 2.14 -5.62
CA ASN A 279 -9.39 2.48 -4.66
C ASN A 279 -9.82 2.29 -3.20
N GLY A 280 -11.00 2.77 -2.81
CA GLY A 280 -11.45 2.77 -1.43
C GLY A 280 -11.88 1.40 -0.92
N VAL A 281 -12.66 0.65 -1.71
CA VAL A 281 -13.15 -0.67 -1.30
C VAL A 281 -12.12 -1.75 -1.67
N PHE A 282 -11.88 -1.97 -2.97
CA PHE A 282 -10.98 -3.06 -3.37
C PHE A 282 -9.53 -2.82 -2.93
N GLY A 283 -9.02 -1.62 -3.11
CA GLY A 283 -7.67 -1.26 -2.68
C GLY A 283 -7.56 -1.15 -1.17
N GLY A 284 -8.43 -0.38 -0.52
CA GLY A 284 -8.39 -0.12 0.91
C GLY A 284 -8.51 -1.37 1.79
N LEU A 285 -9.20 -2.41 1.31
CA LEU A 285 -9.30 -3.69 2.02
C LEU A 285 -8.04 -4.57 1.92
N VAL A 286 -7.09 -4.26 1.05
CA VAL A 286 -5.87 -5.08 0.85
C VAL A 286 -5.09 -5.29 2.15
N PRO A 287 -4.71 -4.26 2.92
CA PRO A 287 -3.94 -4.47 4.15
C PRO A 287 -4.74 -5.25 5.19
N PHE A 288 -6.04 -4.98 5.32
CA PHE A 288 -6.91 -5.65 6.27
C PHE A 288 -7.08 -7.14 5.94
N ILE A 289 -7.52 -7.45 4.72
CA ILE A 289 -7.74 -8.83 4.29
C ILE A 289 -6.41 -9.60 4.26
N GLY A 290 -5.34 -8.95 3.78
CA GLY A 290 -4.01 -9.55 3.74
C GLY A 290 -3.52 -9.94 5.13
N LEU A 291 -3.65 -9.06 6.11
CA LEU A 291 -3.26 -9.34 7.49
C LEU A 291 -4.18 -10.40 8.13
N LEU A 292 -5.50 -10.28 7.94
CA LEU A 292 -6.47 -11.24 8.45
C LEU A 292 -6.17 -12.66 7.97
N LEU A 293 -5.95 -12.84 6.66
CA LEU A 293 -5.62 -14.14 6.09
C LEU A 293 -4.29 -14.68 6.64
N SER A 294 -3.25 -13.85 6.70
CA SER A 294 -1.93 -14.28 7.21
C SER A 294 -1.95 -14.64 8.69
N THR A 295 -2.79 -14.01 9.49
CA THR A 295 -2.94 -14.33 10.93
C THR A 295 -3.80 -15.57 11.17
N THR A 296 -4.79 -15.80 10.31
CA THR A 296 -5.69 -16.96 10.38
C THR A 296 -5.01 -18.22 9.86
N TYR A 297 -4.35 -18.14 8.72
CA TYR A 297 -3.66 -19.25 8.07
C TYR A 297 -2.15 -19.17 8.29
N LYS A 298 -1.71 -19.41 9.53
CA LYS A 298 -0.29 -19.28 9.95
C LYS A 298 0.69 -20.19 9.19
N ALA A 299 0.19 -21.22 8.51
CA ALA A 299 1.00 -22.15 7.72
C ALA A 299 1.58 -21.51 6.43
N ASP A 300 0.89 -20.54 5.84
CA ASP A 300 1.37 -19.80 4.68
C ASP A 300 1.30 -18.27 4.94
N PRO A 301 2.42 -17.64 5.33
CA PRO A 301 2.46 -16.19 5.55
C PRO A 301 2.11 -15.36 4.31
N LEU A 302 2.16 -15.96 3.11
CA LEU A 302 1.86 -15.31 1.83
C LEU A 302 0.40 -15.45 1.39
N VAL A 303 -0.44 -16.14 2.17
CA VAL A 303 -1.85 -16.36 1.83
C VAL A 303 -2.60 -15.04 1.59
N GLY A 304 -2.23 -13.98 2.30
CA GLY A 304 -2.83 -12.65 2.16
C GLY A 304 -2.69 -12.03 0.77
N LEU A 305 -1.68 -12.46 -0.01
CA LEU A 305 -1.47 -11.98 -1.39
C LEU A 305 -2.52 -12.51 -2.38
N TRP A 306 -3.23 -13.59 -2.06
CA TRP A 306 -4.23 -14.13 -2.97
C TRP A 306 -5.40 -13.17 -3.22
N TYR A 307 -5.72 -12.30 -2.25
CA TYR A 307 -6.75 -11.29 -2.44
C TYR A 307 -6.37 -10.26 -3.53
N PRO A 308 -5.28 -9.49 -3.40
CA PRO A 308 -4.91 -8.53 -4.42
C PRO A 308 -4.57 -9.18 -5.77
N ILE A 309 -3.96 -10.37 -5.78
CA ILE A 309 -3.67 -11.12 -7.01
C ILE A 309 -4.98 -11.54 -7.70
N GLY A 310 -5.93 -12.10 -6.97
CA GLY A 310 -7.22 -12.52 -7.53
C GLY A 310 -8.02 -11.36 -8.12
N VAL A 311 -8.09 -10.23 -7.41
CA VAL A 311 -8.73 -8.99 -7.91
C VAL A 311 -7.99 -8.47 -9.16
N ALA A 312 -6.66 -8.45 -9.16
CA ALA A 312 -5.87 -8.00 -10.29
C ALA A 312 -6.04 -8.91 -11.52
N VAL A 313 -6.09 -10.23 -11.33
CA VAL A 313 -6.35 -11.21 -12.41
C VAL A 313 -7.72 -10.97 -13.04
N LEU A 314 -8.77 -10.82 -12.22
CA LEU A 314 -10.11 -10.54 -12.71
C LEU A 314 -10.14 -9.22 -13.50
N CYS A 315 -9.50 -8.18 -12.97
CA CYS A 315 -9.38 -6.88 -13.61
C CYS A 315 -8.63 -6.98 -14.95
N LEU A 316 -7.50 -7.70 -14.97
CA LEU A 316 -6.70 -7.91 -16.17
C LEU A 316 -7.50 -8.61 -17.27
N ILE A 317 -8.24 -9.68 -16.95
CA ILE A 317 -9.08 -10.41 -17.91
C ILE A 317 -10.15 -9.49 -18.49
N ILE A 318 -10.92 -8.82 -17.63
CA ILE A 318 -11.99 -7.91 -18.08
C ILE A 318 -11.39 -6.76 -18.88
N GLY A 319 -10.30 -6.16 -18.40
CA GLY A 319 -9.63 -5.05 -19.06
C GLY A 319 -9.07 -5.44 -20.43
N ALA A 320 -8.39 -6.59 -20.53
CA ALA A 320 -7.82 -7.07 -21.77
C ALA A 320 -8.90 -7.37 -22.83
N LEU A 321 -10.00 -7.98 -22.44
CA LEU A 321 -11.05 -8.42 -23.37
C LEU A 321 -12.02 -7.29 -23.76
N TYR A 322 -12.43 -6.44 -22.83
CA TYR A 322 -13.56 -5.53 -23.04
C TYR A 322 -13.19 -4.06 -23.11
N LEU A 323 -12.04 -3.63 -22.57
CA LEU A 323 -11.62 -2.24 -22.71
C LEU A 323 -11.05 -1.99 -24.11
N ARG A 324 -11.34 -0.82 -24.66
CA ARG A 324 -10.80 -0.39 -25.94
C ARG A 324 -9.50 0.39 -25.75
N ASN A 325 -8.52 0.14 -26.62
CA ASN A 325 -7.26 0.88 -26.64
C ASN A 325 -7.33 2.10 -27.58
N LYS A 326 -8.48 2.76 -27.68
CA LYS A 326 -8.59 3.95 -28.52
C LYS A 326 -8.02 5.14 -27.78
N ILE A 327 -6.93 5.67 -28.32
CA ILE A 327 -6.57 7.08 -28.13
C ILE A 327 -7.55 7.82 -29.04
N ASP A 328 -8.62 8.35 -28.46
CA ASP A 328 -9.51 9.19 -29.25
C ASP A 328 -8.84 10.55 -29.39
N ARG A 329 -8.00 10.69 -30.43
CA ARG A 329 -7.38 11.96 -30.82
C ARG A 329 -8.42 13.01 -31.26
N ASN A 330 -9.65 12.59 -31.42
CA ASN A 330 -10.80 13.36 -31.86
C ASN A 330 -11.95 13.22 -30.86
N ILE A 331 -11.71 13.36 -29.56
CA ILE A 331 -12.81 13.73 -28.68
C ILE A 331 -13.18 15.18 -29.02
N LYS A 332 -13.68 15.36 -30.21
CA LYS A 332 -14.59 16.41 -30.58
C LYS A 332 -15.95 15.87 -30.20
N ASP A 333 -16.54 16.47 -29.18
CA ASP A 333 -17.93 16.18 -28.75
C ASP A 333 -18.90 16.44 -29.91
#